data_dd0300a84edb88f44bd76d97c8f86053
#
_entry.id   dd0300a84edb88f44bd76d97c8f86053
#
_cell.length_a   1.000
_cell.length_b   1.000
_cell.length_c   1.000
_cell.angle_alpha   90.00
_cell.angle_beta   90.00
_cell.angle_gamma   90.00
#
_symmetry.space_group_name_H-M   'P 1'
#
loop_
_entity.id
_entity.type
_entity.pdbx_description
1 polymer ?
#
loop_
_entity_poly.entity_id
_entity_poly.type
_entity_poly.pdbx_seq_one_letter_code
_entity_poly.pdbx_strand_id
1 'polypeptide(L)'
;MQHDTCRYCGNLVAMVNDTGRNIGCCGKDMTEVTPIPREEMDERGEKHTPKIENNRGTVRVSVGPAVGGHPMSAEHAIGWVCLVTNEGSHHKTLSPDGKAEAEFILSEGERPIAAFAYCNVHGLFVTECK
;
A
#
# COMPACT_ATOMS: atom_id res chain seq x y z
N MET A 1 7.49 -7.00 0.93
CA MET A 1 6.27 -7.83 1.08
C MET A 1 5.65 -8.05 -0.28
N GLN A 2 5.45 -9.31 -0.65
CA GLN A 2 4.85 -9.64 -1.94
C GLN A 2 3.33 -9.64 -1.87
N HIS A 3 2.71 -9.14 -2.92
CA HIS A 3 1.26 -9.20 -3.11
C HIS A 3 0.95 -9.95 -4.39
N ASP A 4 -0.08 -10.77 -4.35
CA ASP A 4 -0.58 -11.52 -5.51
C ASP A 4 -2.05 -11.16 -5.75
N THR A 5 -2.47 -11.19 -7.01
CA THR A 5 -3.85 -10.92 -7.40
C THR A 5 -4.40 -12.01 -8.29
N CYS A 6 -5.70 -12.23 -8.18
CA CYS A 6 -6.44 -13.10 -9.09
C CYS A 6 -6.99 -12.25 -10.24
N ARG A 7 -6.61 -12.59 -11.46
CA ARG A 7 -7.06 -11.85 -12.66
C ARG A 7 -8.54 -12.03 -12.96
N TYR A 8 -9.18 -13.05 -12.37
CA TYR A 8 -10.56 -13.39 -12.67
C TYR A 8 -11.54 -12.79 -11.67
N CYS A 9 -11.24 -12.82 -10.39
CA CYS A 9 -12.15 -12.31 -9.36
C CYS A 9 -11.64 -11.06 -8.65
N GLY A 10 -10.38 -10.68 -8.85
CA GLY A 10 -9.80 -9.49 -8.25
C GLY A 10 -9.33 -9.64 -6.80
N ASN A 11 -9.34 -10.85 -6.25
CA ASN A 11 -8.76 -11.06 -4.92
C ASN A 11 -7.30 -10.61 -4.90
N LEU A 12 -6.94 -9.87 -3.86
CA LEU A 12 -5.56 -9.43 -3.63
C LEU A 12 -5.12 -9.92 -2.27
N VAL A 13 -3.98 -10.58 -2.21
CA VAL A 13 -3.43 -11.11 -0.96
C VAL A 13 -2.04 -10.58 -0.70
N ALA A 14 -1.70 -10.39 0.57
CA ALA A 14 -0.36 -10.05 1.00
C ALA A 14 0.29 -11.31 1.58
N MET A 15 1.52 -11.59 1.18
CA MET A 15 2.25 -12.77 1.63
C MET A 15 2.94 -12.48 2.95
N VAL A 16 2.37 -12.99 4.04
CA VAL A 16 2.98 -12.87 5.37
C VAL A 16 4.16 -13.82 5.51
N ASN A 17 3.98 -15.03 5.02
CA ASN A 17 5.04 -16.05 4.98
C ASN A 17 5.09 -16.65 3.58
N ASP A 18 6.10 -16.27 2.81
CA ASP A 18 6.25 -16.68 1.41
C ASP A 18 7.18 -17.87 1.33
N THR A 19 6.64 -19.03 0.93
CA THR A 19 7.43 -20.27 0.75
C THR A 19 7.88 -20.46 -0.70
N GLY A 20 7.58 -19.48 -1.57
CA GLY A 20 7.89 -19.58 -3.00
C GLY A 20 6.88 -20.36 -3.82
N ARG A 21 5.81 -20.86 -3.19
CA ARG A 21 4.77 -21.60 -3.91
C ARG A 21 3.69 -20.67 -4.42
N ASN A 22 3.11 -21.04 -5.56
CA ASN A 22 2.02 -20.29 -6.15
C ASN A 22 0.72 -20.47 -5.36
N ILE A 23 -0.07 -19.40 -5.30
CA ILE A 23 -1.41 -19.44 -4.71
C ILE A 23 -2.43 -19.60 -5.83
N GLY A 24 -3.36 -20.53 -5.67
CA GLY A 24 -4.44 -20.75 -6.63
C GLY A 24 -5.70 -19.97 -6.27
N CYS A 25 -6.34 -19.40 -7.27
CA CYS A 25 -7.64 -18.75 -7.12
C CYS A 25 -8.39 -18.85 -8.44
N CYS A 26 -9.69 -19.16 -8.38
CA CYS A 26 -10.53 -19.36 -9.58
C CYS A 26 -9.95 -20.38 -10.55
N GLY A 27 -9.31 -21.44 -10.05
CA GLY A 27 -8.74 -22.52 -10.85
C GLY A 27 -7.44 -22.18 -11.58
N LYS A 28 -6.84 -21.03 -11.29
CA LYS A 28 -5.58 -20.57 -11.90
C LYS A 28 -4.65 -20.04 -10.84
N ASP A 29 -3.36 -19.99 -11.16
CA ASP A 29 -2.37 -19.37 -10.30
C ASP A 29 -2.62 -17.86 -10.22
N MET A 30 -2.47 -17.30 -9.02
CA MET A 30 -2.48 -15.86 -8.83
C MET A 30 -1.21 -15.24 -9.43
N THR A 31 -1.30 -13.98 -9.82
CA THR A 31 -0.21 -13.24 -10.44
C THR A 31 0.41 -12.29 -9.42
N GLU A 32 1.75 -12.28 -9.35
CA GLU A 32 2.46 -11.31 -8.53
C GLU A 32 2.18 -9.89 -9.01
N VAL A 33 1.88 -9.00 -8.07
CA VAL A 33 1.72 -7.57 -8.33
C VAL A 33 3.04 -6.89 -8.06
N THR A 34 3.64 -6.31 -9.11
CA THR A 34 4.87 -5.53 -8.97
C THR A 34 4.51 -4.10 -8.62
N PRO A 35 4.86 -3.62 -7.40
CA PRO A 35 4.54 -2.24 -7.04
C PRO A 35 5.42 -1.25 -7.79
N ILE A 36 4.87 -0.06 -8.05
CA ILE A 36 5.59 1.03 -8.69
C ILE A 36 6.36 1.78 -7.60
N PRO A 37 7.71 1.83 -7.68
CA PRO A 37 8.50 2.50 -6.65
C PRO A 37 8.52 4.02 -6.85
N ARG A 38 8.86 4.73 -5.77
CA ARG A 38 8.93 6.20 -5.79
C ARG A 38 9.94 6.73 -6.81
N GLU A 39 11.01 5.97 -7.06
CA GLU A 39 12.06 6.35 -8.00
C GLU A 39 11.56 6.39 -9.46
N GLU A 40 10.49 5.67 -9.76
CA GLU A 40 9.83 5.70 -11.08
C GLU A 40 8.74 6.77 -11.11
N MET A 41 9.07 7.98 -10.63
CA MET A 41 8.11 9.06 -10.56
C MET A 41 7.77 9.63 -11.92
N ASP A 42 6.64 9.20 -12.42
CA ASP A 42 5.90 9.90 -13.47
C ASP A 42 4.73 10.65 -12.80
N GLU A 43 3.82 11.16 -13.60
CA GLU A 43 2.62 11.84 -13.07
C GLU A 43 1.79 10.94 -12.15
N ARG A 44 1.76 9.62 -12.43
CA ARG A 44 1.06 8.65 -11.58
C ARG A 44 1.78 8.45 -10.26
N GLY A 45 3.11 8.41 -10.29
CA GLY A 45 3.93 8.26 -9.08
C GLY A 45 3.71 9.41 -8.10
N GLU A 46 3.70 10.65 -8.56
CA GLU A 46 3.41 11.81 -7.74
C GLU A 46 2.05 11.74 -7.05
N LYS A 47 1.04 11.22 -7.75
CA LYS A 47 -0.32 11.14 -7.25
C LYS A 47 -0.57 9.93 -6.35
N HIS A 48 0.23 8.87 -6.47
CA HIS A 48 -0.05 7.58 -5.86
C HIS A 48 1.02 7.08 -4.90
N THR A 49 2.23 7.63 -4.99
CA THR A 49 3.34 7.19 -4.13
C THR A 49 3.08 7.61 -2.68
N PRO A 50 3.07 6.67 -1.73
CA PRO A 50 2.84 7.02 -0.34
C PRO A 50 4.00 7.82 0.24
N LYS A 51 3.66 8.79 1.09
CA LYS A 51 4.61 9.58 1.88
C LYS A 51 4.56 9.09 3.31
N ILE A 52 5.72 8.93 3.91
CA ILE A 52 5.85 8.42 5.28
C ILE A 52 6.40 9.54 6.16
N GLU A 53 5.63 9.91 7.18
CA GLU A 53 6.05 10.86 8.19
C GLU A 53 6.07 10.17 9.55
N ASN A 54 7.24 10.07 10.16
CA ASN A 54 7.37 9.46 11.49
C ASN A 54 7.61 10.54 12.53
N ASN A 55 6.68 10.65 13.47
CA ASN A 55 6.79 11.57 14.59
C ASN A 55 6.77 10.76 15.90
N ARG A 56 7.97 10.34 16.32
CA ARG A 56 8.17 9.62 17.59
C ARG A 56 7.28 8.39 17.77
N GLY A 57 7.20 7.57 16.71
CA GLY A 57 6.42 6.34 16.73
C GLY A 57 4.97 6.48 16.28
N THR A 58 4.49 7.69 16.02
CA THR A 58 3.24 7.90 15.31
C THR A 58 3.59 8.15 13.84
N VAL A 59 3.24 7.21 12.98
CA VAL A 59 3.58 7.26 11.56
C VAL A 59 2.34 7.59 10.76
N ARG A 60 2.42 8.65 9.95
CA ARG A 60 1.36 8.97 9.00
C ARG A 60 1.81 8.56 7.60
N VAL A 61 0.95 7.81 6.93
CA VAL A 61 1.11 7.47 5.53
C VAL A 61 0.04 8.23 4.75
N SER A 62 0.46 9.10 3.85
CA SER A 62 -0.45 9.89 3.02
C SER A 62 -0.13 9.69 1.53
N VAL A 63 -1.16 9.75 0.69
CA VAL A 63 -1.04 9.50 -0.75
C VAL A 63 -1.57 10.71 -1.52
N GLY A 64 -0.81 11.13 -2.53
CA GLY A 64 -1.17 12.22 -3.41
C GLY A 64 -0.53 13.55 -3.03
N PRO A 65 -0.90 14.63 -3.72
CA PRO A 65 -0.34 15.96 -3.47
C PRO A 65 -0.65 16.45 -2.05
N ALA A 66 0.24 17.31 -1.52
CA ALA A 66 0.13 17.83 -0.17
C ALA A 66 -1.19 18.58 0.07
N VAL A 67 -1.74 19.18 -0.98
CA VAL A 67 -3.04 19.85 -0.92
C VAL A 67 -4.06 18.97 -1.64
N GLY A 68 -5.08 18.53 -0.93
CA GLY A 68 -6.18 17.72 -1.46
C GLY A 68 -5.96 16.21 -1.46
N GLY A 69 -4.71 15.74 -1.49
CA GLY A 69 -4.42 14.31 -1.52
C GLY A 69 -4.87 13.61 -2.80
N HIS A 70 -4.77 12.29 -2.82
CA HIS A 70 -5.30 11.46 -3.89
C HIS A 70 -6.84 11.51 -3.88
N PRO A 71 -7.50 11.46 -5.05
CA PRO A 71 -8.96 11.36 -5.09
C PRO A 71 -9.50 10.22 -4.23
N MET A 72 -10.59 10.48 -3.54
CA MET A 72 -11.28 9.48 -2.72
C MET A 72 -12.76 9.51 -3.07
N SER A 73 -13.16 8.63 -3.96
CA SER A 73 -14.56 8.43 -4.39
C SER A 73 -14.83 6.95 -4.53
N ALA A 74 -16.09 6.58 -4.68
CA ALA A 74 -16.45 5.16 -4.86
C ALA A 74 -15.79 4.55 -6.10
N GLU A 75 -15.56 5.35 -7.14
CA GLU A 75 -15.00 4.89 -8.43
C GLU A 75 -13.47 4.93 -8.47
N HIS A 76 -12.86 5.86 -7.73
CA HIS A 76 -11.42 6.07 -7.76
C HIS A 76 -10.92 6.46 -6.38
N ALA A 77 -10.26 5.54 -5.72
CA ALA A 77 -9.80 5.73 -4.34
C ALA A 77 -8.56 4.89 -4.02
N ILE A 78 -7.83 5.35 -3.01
CA ILE A 78 -6.86 4.49 -2.32
C ILE A 78 -7.67 3.60 -1.38
N GLY A 79 -7.72 2.31 -1.69
CA GLY A 79 -8.54 1.36 -0.93
C GLY A 79 -7.91 0.97 0.41
N TRP A 80 -6.59 0.91 0.45
CA TRP A 80 -5.87 0.57 1.68
C TRP A 80 -4.43 1.05 1.60
N VAL A 81 -3.82 1.16 2.78
CA VAL A 81 -2.38 1.40 2.94
C VAL A 81 -1.80 0.35 3.87
N CYS A 82 -0.53 0.00 3.64
CA CYS A 82 0.18 -0.97 4.46
C CYS A 82 1.52 -0.37 4.87
N LEU A 83 1.78 -0.33 6.16
CA LEU A 83 3.09 0.06 6.69
C LEU A 83 3.85 -1.19 7.10
N VAL A 84 4.99 -1.42 6.46
CA VAL A 84 5.91 -2.51 6.82
C VAL A 84 6.95 -1.95 7.78
N THR A 85 7.15 -2.66 8.89
CA THR A 85 8.11 -2.29 9.93
C THR A 85 9.09 -3.42 10.17
N ASN A 86 10.09 -3.16 11.03
CA ASN A 86 11.01 -4.21 11.47
C ASN A 86 10.34 -5.30 12.33
N GLU A 87 9.10 -5.09 12.76
CA GLU A 87 8.37 -6.04 13.61
C GLU A 87 7.17 -6.68 12.92
N GLY A 88 6.85 -6.27 11.69
CA GLY A 88 5.71 -6.82 10.98
C GLY A 88 5.10 -5.84 10.01
N SER A 89 3.79 -5.93 9.83
CA SER A 89 3.06 -5.04 8.92
C SER A 89 1.73 -4.63 9.53
N HIS A 90 1.32 -3.40 9.18
CA HIS A 90 0.05 -2.83 9.62
C HIS A 90 -0.77 -2.48 8.38
N HIS A 91 -1.97 -3.02 8.27
CA HIS A 91 -2.89 -2.70 7.17
C HIS A 91 -4.04 -1.86 7.69
N LYS A 92 -4.39 -0.82 6.95
CA LYS A 92 -5.61 -0.05 7.19
C LYS A 92 -6.39 0.12 5.90
N THR A 93 -7.66 -0.28 5.95
CA THR A 93 -8.61 -0.02 4.88
C THR A 93 -9.08 1.42 4.98
N LEU A 94 -9.13 2.11 3.86
CA LEU A 94 -9.58 3.50 3.81
C LEU A 94 -11.01 3.59 3.28
N SER A 95 -11.79 4.51 3.86
CA SER A 95 -13.13 4.79 3.37
C SER A 95 -13.08 5.68 2.13
N PRO A 96 -13.88 5.40 1.09
CA PRO A 96 -13.95 6.26 -0.10
C PRO A 96 -14.40 7.70 0.23
N ASP A 97 -15.06 7.90 1.36
CA ASP A 97 -15.53 9.22 1.80
C ASP A 97 -14.50 9.96 2.66
N GLY A 98 -13.39 9.31 2.99
CA GLY A 98 -12.36 9.86 3.86
C GLY A 98 -11.19 10.48 3.10
N LYS A 99 -10.10 10.65 3.81
CA LYS A 99 -8.85 11.14 3.24
C LYS A 99 -7.94 9.98 2.83
N ALA A 100 -7.08 10.21 1.85
CA ALA A 100 -6.08 9.23 1.42
C ALA A 100 -4.89 9.22 2.38
N GLU A 101 -5.14 8.94 3.63
CA GLU A 101 -4.10 8.87 4.67
C GLU A 101 -4.53 7.96 5.81
N ALA A 102 -3.52 7.43 6.53
CA ALA A 102 -3.72 6.63 7.73
C ALA A 102 -2.60 6.90 8.72
N GLU A 103 -2.92 6.78 10.01
CA GLU A 103 -1.94 6.87 11.08
C GLU A 103 -1.74 5.50 11.73
N PHE A 104 -0.50 5.20 12.08
CA PHE A 104 -0.11 3.97 12.74
C PHE A 104 0.69 4.32 13.99
N ILE A 105 0.33 3.72 15.11
CA ILE A 105 1.07 3.88 16.36
C ILE A 105 1.98 2.67 16.50
N LEU A 106 3.28 2.91 16.53
CA LEU A 106 4.28 1.86 16.60
C LEU A 106 4.69 1.58 18.03
N SER A 107 5.09 0.34 18.28
CA SER A 107 5.67 -0.07 19.56
C SER A 107 7.03 0.57 19.76
N GLU A 108 7.50 0.60 21.00
CA GLU A 108 8.85 1.07 21.30
C GLU A 108 9.88 0.21 20.56
N GLY A 109 10.79 0.86 19.82
CA GLY A 109 11.79 0.18 19.02
C GLY A 109 11.32 -0.27 17.64
N GLU A 110 10.04 -0.19 17.37
CA GLU A 110 9.50 -0.46 16.04
C GLU A 110 9.74 0.74 15.13
N ARG A 111 10.21 0.49 13.90
CA ARG A 111 10.46 1.55 12.93
C ARG A 111 9.95 1.19 11.53
N PRO A 112 9.50 2.17 10.76
CA PRO A 112 9.01 1.92 9.40
C PRO A 112 10.14 1.52 8.46
N ILE A 113 9.85 0.59 7.56
CA ILE A 113 10.75 0.13 6.49
C ILE A 113 10.22 0.53 5.14
N ALA A 114 8.91 0.38 4.91
CA ALA A 114 8.27 0.70 3.64
C ALA A 114 6.78 0.95 3.85
N ALA A 115 6.17 1.66 2.91
CA ALA A 115 4.73 1.81 2.87
C ALA A 115 4.20 1.49 1.48
N PHE A 116 3.09 0.78 1.43
CA PHE A 116 2.36 0.46 0.21
C PHE A 116 1.02 1.19 0.21
N ALA A 117 0.59 1.60 -0.97
CA ALA A 117 -0.74 2.15 -1.18
C ALA A 117 -1.35 1.52 -2.43
N TYR A 118 -2.62 1.15 -2.34
CA TYR A 118 -3.31 0.51 -3.44
C TYR A 118 -4.42 1.41 -3.97
N CYS A 119 -4.28 1.81 -5.25
CA CYS A 119 -5.30 2.54 -5.99
C CYS A 119 -6.10 1.53 -6.83
N ASN A 120 -7.43 1.56 -6.74
CA ASN A 120 -8.27 0.62 -7.48
C ASN A 120 -8.19 0.81 -9.00
N VAL A 121 -7.75 1.98 -9.47
CA VAL A 121 -7.61 2.28 -10.89
C VAL A 121 -6.19 2.05 -11.40
N HIS A 122 -5.17 2.44 -10.63
CA HIS A 122 -3.77 2.46 -11.09
C HIS A 122 -2.86 1.41 -10.44
N GLY A 123 -3.33 0.66 -9.44
CA GLY A 123 -2.59 -0.45 -8.85
C GLY A 123 -1.81 -0.12 -7.60
N LEU A 124 -0.72 -0.82 -7.40
CA LEU A 124 0.06 -0.81 -6.16
C LEU A 124 1.30 0.07 -6.29
N PHE A 125 1.51 0.92 -5.29
CA PHE A 125 2.66 1.82 -5.20
C PHE A 125 3.42 1.59 -3.91
N VAL A 126 4.72 1.82 -3.91
CA VAL A 126 5.57 1.61 -2.74
C VAL A 126 6.56 2.75 -2.55
N THR A 127 6.80 3.10 -1.30
CA THR A 127 7.91 3.95 -0.88
C THR A 127 8.72 3.19 0.16
N GLU A 128 10.01 3.10 -0.05
CA GLU A 128 10.93 2.49 0.92
C GLU A 128 11.58 3.57 1.76
N CYS A 129 11.71 3.29 3.06
CA CYS A 129 12.46 4.16 3.97
C CYS A 129 13.96 3.88 3.81
N LYS A 130 14.73 4.94 3.77
CA LYS A 130 16.19 4.85 3.73
C LYS A 130 16.80 4.98 5.10
#